data_80bf24ceef9b8ab2913668252066a43b
#
_entry.id   80bf24ceef9b8ab2913668252066a43b
#
_cell.length_a   1.000
_cell.length_b   1.000
_cell.length_c   1.000
_cell.angle_alpha   90.00
_cell.angle_beta   90.00
_cell.angle_gamma   90.00
#
_symmetry.space_group_name_H-M   'P 1'
#
loop_
_entity.id
_entity.type
_entity.pdbx_description
1 polymer ?
#
loop_
_entity_poly.entity_id
_entity_poly.type
_entity_poly.pdbx_seq_one_letter_code
_entity_poly.pdbx_strand_id
1 'polypeptide(L)'
;MLKTSKNIFSLALGFAMCLVIAATTYANPFDNGVLSGTEAEPAMASINKTLQVPVGTITPNTQFIFEIKGISVDGVVSNSMPIIGTPVGAGAPTTGTVTIDDFTNADTGNVVGDIKKVVWESDNIFDLMPSFFTAAGVYVYEFTERPETNPSIDDNDNINEFLTYSEGKYTMTIVVMNGVNGLYIGSIVTVINETDHAGQSQDAKVDPTPETERNETTHPLAPNSELVFTNTYVKQNGLVDPDDPDPLTEATLGVNKEVTGALGNKEAYFEFNVIIRNNSIVTDRNSYNAYIVEDGAAIISASDMADTAKNNVTSSGTDLNGNAYITFTVATAKTIFLKHNQSLVFIDTPVGTHYDVEEISPTGHVPSYVIKTNNVEAARVTGTVGTTLAANNNLVGELENEAAFRNNRDFTAPTGLKANDLPFVGMILLAAGAFAAFIVTKTRRMKRVNH
;
A
#
# COMPACT_ATOMS: atom_id res chain seq x y z
N MET A 1 27.15 28.87 -1.18
CA MET A 1 27.81 28.04 -2.20
C MET A 1 29.33 27.89 -2.02
N LEU A 2 30.07 28.82 -1.42
CA LEU A 2 31.57 28.67 -1.29
C LEU A 2 32.02 27.83 -0.08
N LYS A 3 31.17 27.48 0.88
CA LYS A 3 31.57 26.70 2.07
C LYS A 3 31.57 25.18 1.83
N THR A 4 30.70 24.66 1.00
CA THR A 4 30.59 23.23 0.69
C THR A 4 31.75 22.69 -0.13
N SER A 5 32.23 23.46 -1.09
CA SER A 5 33.36 23.03 -1.94
C SER A 5 34.68 22.87 -1.16
N LYS A 6 34.89 23.68 -0.10
CA LYS A 6 36.08 23.57 0.73
C LYS A 6 36.13 22.29 1.57
N ASN A 7 34.97 21.79 2.03
CA ASN A 7 34.92 20.60 2.88
C ASN A 7 35.16 19.33 2.05
N ILE A 8 34.60 19.26 0.84
CA ILE A 8 34.84 18.15 -0.10
C ILE A 8 36.32 18.09 -0.52
N PHE A 9 36.92 19.23 -0.75
CA PHE A 9 38.35 19.32 -1.12
C PHE A 9 39.28 18.90 0.03
N SER A 10 38.96 19.26 1.28
CA SER A 10 39.71 18.87 2.47
C SER A 10 39.60 17.35 2.75
N LEU A 11 38.45 16.77 2.50
CA LEU A 11 38.20 15.33 2.74
C LEU A 11 38.97 14.49 1.70
N ALA A 12 38.89 14.84 0.42
CA ALA A 12 39.60 14.16 -0.66
C ALA A 12 41.13 14.22 -0.50
N LEU A 13 41.67 15.37 -0.13
CA LEU A 13 43.12 15.57 0.03
C LEU A 13 43.64 14.90 1.32
N GLY A 14 42.90 14.98 2.42
CA GLY A 14 43.24 14.29 3.67
C GLY A 14 43.25 12.77 3.53
N PHE A 15 42.37 12.24 2.68
CA PHE A 15 42.23 10.80 2.46
C PHE A 15 43.34 10.23 1.57
N ALA A 16 43.76 10.94 0.53
CA ALA A 16 44.87 10.52 -0.33
C ALA A 16 46.19 10.35 0.42
N MET A 17 46.42 11.09 1.54
CA MET A 17 47.60 10.95 2.37
C MET A 17 47.52 9.78 3.39
N CYS A 18 46.33 9.36 3.78
CA CYS A 18 46.16 8.22 4.71
C CYS A 18 46.14 6.85 4.02
N LEU A 19 45.83 6.79 2.73
CA LEU A 19 45.69 5.51 2.02
C LEU A 19 47.01 4.81 1.66
N VAL A 20 48.14 5.51 1.74
CA VAL A 20 49.46 4.95 1.33
C VAL A 20 50.06 3.97 2.38
N ILE A 21 49.45 3.80 3.57
CA ILE A 21 50.07 3.03 4.67
C ILE A 21 49.37 1.68 4.98
N ALA A 22 48.27 1.32 4.31
CA ALA A 22 47.49 0.14 4.67
C ALA A 22 47.55 -1.02 3.65
N ALA A 23 48.69 -1.33 3.11
CA ALA A 23 48.80 -2.45 2.19
C ALA A 23 49.65 -3.58 2.84
N THR A 24 49.08 -4.34 3.77
CA THR A 24 49.45 -5.75 4.06
C THR A 24 48.66 -6.30 5.27
N THR A 25 47.42 -6.62 5.13
CA THR A 25 46.73 -7.71 5.86
C THR A 25 45.46 -8.01 5.10
N TYR A 26 45.13 -9.27 4.95
CA TYR A 26 43.81 -9.71 4.46
C TYR A 26 42.72 -9.15 5.38
N ALA A 27 42.41 -7.89 5.23
CA ALA A 27 41.41 -7.17 5.98
C ALA A 27 40.11 -7.27 5.19
N ASN A 28 39.01 -7.35 5.93
CA ASN A 28 37.67 -7.21 5.44
C ASN A 28 37.63 -6.14 4.32
N PRO A 29 37.12 -6.39 3.10
CA PRO A 29 37.16 -5.49 1.99
C PRO A 29 36.57 -4.10 2.30
N PHE A 30 35.66 -4.00 3.29
CA PHE A 30 35.14 -2.72 3.77
C PHE A 30 35.49 -2.50 5.24
N ASP A 31 36.53 -1.71 5.48
CA ASP A 31 36.98 -1.36 6.82
C ASP A 31 37.10 0.15 7.00
N ASN A 32 36.63 0.66 8.13
CA ASN A 32 36.62 2.09 8.44
C ASN A 32 36.01 3.00 7.36
N GLY A 33 35.04 2.47 6.60
CA GLY A 33 34.39 3.19 5.51
C GLY A 33 35.21 3.26 4.23
N VAL A 34 36.10 2.33 3.99
CA VAL A 34 36.88 2.15 2.77
C VAL A 34 36.68 0.75 2.24
N LEU A 35 36.15 0.64 1.02
CA LEU A 35 36.16 -0.58 0.25
C LEU A 35 37.53 -0.76 -0.40
N SER A 36 38.19 -1.87 -0.15
CA SER A 36 39.52 -2.15 -0.68
C SER A 36 39.46 -3.21 -1.77
N GLY A 37 40.23 -3.03 -2.85
CA GLY A 37 40.39 -3.97 -3.94
C GLY A 37 41.85 -4.32 -4.17
N THR A 38 42.08 -5.43 -4.87
CA THR A 38 43.39 -5.89 -5.37
C THR A 38 43.37 -5.92 -6.90
N GLU A 39 44.52 -6.12 -7.52
CA GLU A 39 44.57 -6.30 -8.99
C GLU A 39 43.80 -7.54 -9.46
N ALA A 40 43.77 -8.60 -8.63
CA ALA A 40 43.04 -9.85 -8.94
C ALA A 40 41.55 -9.73 -8.68
N GLU A 41 41.17 -8.91 -7.70
CA GLU A 41 39.79 -8.63 -7.29
C GLU A 41 39.64 -7.12 -7.07
N PRO A 42 39.42 -6.34 -8.14
CA PRO A 42 39.23 -4.88 -8.04
C PRO A 42 38.02 -4.53 -7.20
N ALA A 43 38.02 -3.38 -6.54
CA ALA A 43 36.85 -2.89 -5.84
C ALA A 43 35.73 -2.56 -6.85
N MET A 44 34.49 -2.96 -6.51
CA MET A 44 33.29 -2.84 -7.34
C MET A 44 32.27 -1.96 -6.65
N ALA A 45 31.31 -1.42 -7.40
CA ALA A 45 30.22 -0.66 -6.83
C ALA A 45 28.92 -0.88 -7.59
N SER A 46 27.82 -0.88 -6.87
CA SER A 46 26.46 -0.91 -7.36
C SER A 46 25.62 0.20 -6.74
N ILE A 47 24.46 0.46 -7.32
CA ILE A 47 23.44 1.38 -6.83
C ILE A 47 22.24 0.55 -6.41
N ASN A 48 21.77 0.75 -5.18
CA ASN A 48 20.55 0.14 -4.68
C ASN A 48 19.37 1.09 -4.86
N LYS A 49 18.28 0.58 -5.39
CA LYS A 49 17.01 1.28 -5.52
C LYS A 49 15.94 0.62 -4.65
N THR A 50 15.37 1.41 -3.74
CA THR A 50 14.21 1.01 -2.95
C THR A 50 12.97 1.76 -3.42
N LEU A 51 11.93 1.04 -3.81
CA LEU A 51 10.61 1.60 -4.05
C LEU A 51 9.68 1.21 -2.91
N GLN A 52 9.17 2.21 -2.19
CA GLN A 52 8.18 2.03 -1.12
C GLN A 52 6.79 2.32 -1.64
N VAL A 53 5.88 1.36 -1.47
CA VAL A 53 4.48 1.50 -1.88
C VAL A 53 3.56 1.02 -0.77
N PRO A 54 2.33 1.55 -0.64
CA PRO A 54 1.34 0.99 0.27
C PRO A 54 1.05 -0.47 -0.05
N VAL A 55 0.79 -1.29 0.98
CA VAL A 55 0.28 -2.66 0.77
C VAL A 55 -1.02 -2.58 -0.03
N GLY A 56 -1.17 -3.47 -1.02
CA GLY A 56 -2.30 -3.44 -1.97
C GLY A 56 -1.98 -2.77 -3.30
N THR A 57 -0.86 -2.03 -3.39
CA THR A 57 -0.39 -1.41 -4.63
C THR A 57 0.39 -2.43 -5.47
N ILE A 58 0.10 -2.50 -6.76
CA ILE A 58 0.90 -3.25 -7.74
C ILE A 58 2.16 -2.45 -8.05
N THR A 59 3.32 -3.10 -8.07
CA THR A 59 4.58 -2.45 -8.43
C THR A 59 4.50 -1.93 -9.87
N PRO A 60 4.81 -0.66 -10.16
CA PRO A 60 4.78 -0.15 -11.53
C PRO A 60 5.88 -0.79 -12.39
N ASN A 61 5.58 -1.02 -13.67
CA ASN A 61 6.61 -1.37 -14.65
C ASN A 61 7.34 -0.10 -15.05
N THR A 62 8.54 0.11 -14.54
CA THR A 62 9.31 1.32 -14.83
C THR A 62 10.80 1.13 -14.61
N GLN A 63 11.57 2.08 -15.11
CA GLN A 63 13.01 2.18 -14.94
C GLN A 63 13.34 3.44 -14.17
N PHE A 64 14.30 3.36 -13.25
CA PHE A 64 14.86 4.50 -12.52
C PHE A 64 16.23 4.85 -13.05
N ILE A 65 16.49 6.14 -13.20
CA ILE A 65 17.69 6.68 -13.88
C ILE A 65 18.53 7.44 -12.86
N PHE A 66 19.80 7.07 -12.76
CA PHE A 66 20.77 7.70 -11.86
C PHE A 66 21.78 8.50 -12.66
N GLU A 67 22.03 9.72 -12.25
CA GLU A 67 23.04 10.59 -12.86
C GLU A 67 24.34 10.49 -12.07
N ILE A 68 25.44 10.25 -12.77
CA ILE A 68 26.78 10.15 -12.23
C ILE A 68 27.65 11.22 -12.86
N LYS A 69 28.02 12.21 -12.06
CA LYS A 69 28.75 13.38 -12.51
C LYS A 69 30.18 13.36 -12.02
N GLY A 70 31.15 13.43 -12.95
CA GLY A 70 32.55 13.60 -12.63
C GLY A 70 32.83 14.98 -12.04
N ILE A 71 33.53 15.03 -10.91
CA ILE A 71 33.84 16.26 -10.17
C ILE A 71 35.32 16.66 -10.32
N SER A 72 36.24 15.73 -10.00
CA SER A 72 37.69 16.04 -10.03
C SER A 72 38.54 14.78 -10.21
N VAL A 73 39.77 15.02 -10.74
CA VAL A 73 40.84 14.03 -10.75
C VAL A 73 42.03 14.62 -9.97
N ASP A 74 42.59 13.89 -9.04
CA ASP A 74 43.70 14.30 -8.16
C ASP A 74 43.47 15.67 -7.50
N GLY A 75 42.21 15.92 -7.13
CA GLY A 75 41.81 17.19 -6.51
C GLY A 75 41.63 18.37 -7.45
N VAL A 76 41.83 18.20 -8.76
CA VAL A 76 41.62 19.24 -9.76
C VAL A 76 40.30 18.99 -10.49
N VAL A 77 39.42 20.00 -10.55
CA VAL A 77 38.18 19.92 -11.32
C VAL A 77 38.53 19.67 -12.79
N SER A 78 37.96 18.63 -13.36
CA SER A 78 38.25 18.19 -14.72
C SER A 78 36.98 18.09 -15.56
N ASN A 79 37.03 18.59 -16.79
CA ASN A 79 35.98 18.45 -17.79
C ASN A 79 36.24 17.27 -18.75
N SER A 80 37.22 16.44 -18.46
CA SER A 80 37.59 15.26 -19.28
C SER A 80 37.79 14.01 -18.41
N MET A 81 36.86 13.80 -17.46
CA MET A 81 36.82 12.61 -16.66
C MET A 81 36.19 11.43 -17.44
N PRO A 82 36.58 10.18 -17.14
CA PRO A 82 35.81 9.02 -17.61
C PRO A 82 34.33 9.15 -17.24
N ILE A 83 33.43 8.77 -18.15
CA ILE A 83 31.99 8.84 -17.97
C ILE A 83 31.53 7.47 -17.48
N ILE A 84 30.96 7.37 -16.28
CA ILE A 84 30.34 6.15 -15.76
C ILE A 84 28.93 6.03 -16.36
N GLY A 85 28.62 4.87 -16.97
CA GLY A 85 27.33 4.62 -17.60
C GLY A 85 27.19 5.24 -19.01
N THR A 86 25.96 5.51 -19.43
CA THR A 86 25.63 6.07 -20.74
C THR A 86 25.85 7.59 -20.74
N PRO A 87 26.65 8.15 -21.70
CA PRO A 87 26.92 9.59 -21.74
C PRO A 87 25.66 10.43 -21.92
N VAL A 88 25.52 11.48 -21.13
CA VAL A 88 24.44 12.47 -21.25
C VAL A 88 24.94 13.57 -22.19
N GLY A 89 24.52 13.60 -23.44
CA GLY A 89 24.66 14.61 -24.49
C GLY A 89 25.75 15.71 -24.37
N ALA A 90 25.89 16.55 -25.40
CA ALA A 90 27.01 17.47 -25.57
C ALA A 90 27.18 18.58 -24.50
N GLY A 91 26.22 18.81 -23.62
CA GLY A 91 26.27 19.82 -22.56
C GLY A 91 26.85 19.35 -21.23
N ALA A 92 27.11 18.03 -21.07
CA ALA A 92 27.54 17.41 -19.81
C ALA A 92 28.73 16.45 -20.06
N PRO A 93 29.94 16.97 -20.35
CA PRO A 93 31.08 16.17 -20.85
C PRO A 93 31.64 15.17 -19.85
N THR A 94 31.25 15.21 -18.58
CA THR A 94 31.69 14.29 -17.52
C THR A 94 30.54 13.57 -16.84
N THR A 95 29.33 13.63 -17.41
CA THR A 95 28.12 13.07 -16.82
C THR A 95 27.64 11.88 -17.63
N GLY A 96 27.33 10.79 -16.94
CA GLY A 96 26.67 9.64 -17.48
C GLY A 96 25.47 9.22 -16.65
N THR A 97 24.71 8.24 -17.14
CA THR A 97 23.56 7.67 -16.46
C THR A 97 23.67 6.16 -16.35
N VAL A 98 23.22 5.63 -15.21
CA VAL A 98 22.97 4.21 -14.98
C VAL A 98 21.47 4.04 -14.80
N THR A 99 20.90 2.96 -15.35
CA THR A 99 19.47 2.68 -15.27
C THR A 99 19.27 1.36 -14.53
N ILE A 100 18.30 1.35 -13.63
CA ILE A 100 17.76 0.11 -13.04
C ILE A 100 16.38 -0.09 -13.65
N ASP A 101 16.19 -1.18 -14.40
CA ASP A 101 15.04 -1.44 -15.27
C ASP A 101 14.22 -2.67 -14.87
N ASP A 102 14.50 -3.26 -13.72
CA ASP A 102 13.92 -4.53 -13.29
C ASP A 102 12.58 -4.39 -12.54
N PHE A 103 12.05 -3.16 -12.31
CA PHE A 103 10.77 -2.97 -11.64
C PHE A 103 9.61 -3.39 -12.52
N THR A 104 8.84 -4.39 -12.06
CA THR A 104 7.73 -4.99 -12.80
C THR A 104 6.50 -5.21 -11.92
N ASN A 105 5.34 -5.39 -12.55
CA ASN A 105 4.09 -5.74 -11.84
C ASN A 105 4.16 -7.08 -11.08
N ALA A 106 5.16 -7.92 -11.39
CA ALA A 106 5.35 -9.22 -10.73
C ALA A 106 6.09 -9.10 -9.39
N ASP A 107 6.70 -7.95 -9.11
CA ASP A 107 7.48 -7.75 -7.89
C ASP A 107 6.58 -7.62 -6.67
N THR A 108 6.61 -8.63 -5.83
CA THR A 108 5.83 -8.68 -4.59
C THR A 108 6.48 -7.93 -3.44
N GLY A 109 7.81 -7.70 -3.52
CA GLY A 109 8.58 -7.01 -2.50
C GLY A 109 8.53 -7.66 -1.11
N ASN A 110 9.05 -6.96 -0.12
CA ASN A 110 8.98 -7.34 1.29
C ASN A 110 8.02 -6.39 2.03
N VAL A 111 7.05 -6.97 2.78
CA VAL A 111 6.04 -6.18 3.51
C VAL A 111 6.49 -5.96 4.94
N VAL A 112 6.56 -4.70 5.35
CA VAL A 112 6.84 -4.27 6.73
C VAL A 112 5.73 -3.32 7.18
N GLY A 113 4.86 -3.80 8.06
CA GLY A 113 3.65 -3.06 8.46
C GLY A 113 2.67 -2.90 7.30
N ASP A 114 2.36 -1.68 6.92
CA ASP A 114 1.49 -1.32 5.81
C ASP A 114 2.25 -0.85 4.55
N ILE A 115 3.58 -1.03 4.55
CA ILE A 115 4.47 -0.68 3.43
C ILE A 115 5.01 -1.94 2.77
N LYS A 116 4.91 -2.02 1.46
CA LYS A 116 5.64 -2.96 0.62
C LYS A 116 6.90 -2.28 0.09
N LYS A 117 8.07 -2.90 0.27
CA LYS A 117 9.36 -2.43 -0.22
C LYS A 117 9.84 -3.36 -1.33
N VAL A 118 10.06 -2.82 -2.51
CA VAL A 118 10.70 -3.51 -3.63
C VAL A 118 12.10 -2.94 -3.76
N VAL A 119 13.10 -3.82 -3.78
CA VAL A 119 14.52 -3.42 -3.84
C VAL A 119 15.16 -4.09 -5.04
N TRP A 120 15.84 -3.30 -5.84
CA TRP A 120 16.66 -3.75 -6.94
C TRP A 120 18.05 -3.11 -6.87
N GLU A 121 19.05 -3.84 -7.30
CA GLU A 121 20.43 -3.40 -7.35
C GLU A 121 20.92 -3.37 -8.80
N SER A 122 21.71 -2.36 -9.16
CA SER A 122 22.37 -2.33 -10.48
C SER A 122 23.48 -3.38 -10.54
N ASP A 123 23.86 -3.79 -11.76
CA ASP A 123 25.13 -4.44 -11.99
C ASP A 123 26.29 -3.54 -11.49
N ASN A 124 27.51 -4.12 -11.41
CA ASN A 124 28.70 -3.33 -11.12
C ASN A 124 28.83 -2.17 -12.12
N ILE A 125 28.77 -0.95 -11.64
CA ILE A 125 28.75 0.26 -12.48
C ILE A 125 30.04 0.47 -13.28
N PHE A 126 31.11 -0.27 -12.97
CA PHE A 126 32.39 -0.24 -13.68
C PHE A 126 32.53 -1.31 -14.75
N ASP A 127 31.74 -2.38 -14.72
CA ASP A 127 31.83 -3.50 -15.68
C ASP A 127 31.34 -3.12 -17.10
N LEU A 128 30.57 -2.07 -17.21
CA LEU A 128 30.05 -1.58 -18.48
C LEU A 128 31.14 -1.07 -19.45
N MET A 129 32.43 -0.94 -18.97
CA MET A 129 33.55 -0.44 -19.77
C MET A 129 34.90 -0.98 -19.33
N PRO A 130 35.44 -2.05 -19.96
CA PRO A 130 36.69 -2.72 -19.56
C PRO A 130 37.98 -1.86 -19.65
N SER A 131 37.93 -0.66 -20.21
CA SER A 131 39.08 0.27 -20.31
C SER A 131 38.70 1.67 -19.84
N PHE A 132 37.93 1.75 -18.81
CA PHE A 132 37.28 2.95 -18.31
C PHE A 132 38.25 4.05 -17.88
N PHE A 133 39.22 3.71 -16.99
CA PHE A 133 40.23 4.64 -16.54
C PHE A 133 41.47 4.63 -17.46
N THR A 134 41.98 5.80 -17.84
CA THR A 134 43.14 5.93 -18.71
C THR A 134 44.44 6.21 -17.95
N ALA A 135 44.36 6.52 -16.64
CA ALA A 135 45.51 6.77 -15.77
C ALA A 135 45.19 6.38 -14.33
N ALA A 136 46.23 6.03 -13.58
CA ALA A 136 46.12 5.93 -12.12
C ALA A 136 45.87 7.33 -11.53
N GLY A 137 45.08 7.39 -10.43
CA GLY A 137 44.73 8.67 -9.82
C GLY A 137 43.56 8.54 -8.88
N VAL A 138 43.17 9.66 -8.29
CA VAL A 138 42.01 9.77 -7.38
C VAL A 138 40.88 10.48 -8.11
N TYR A 139 39.84 9.75 -8.41
CA TYR A 139 38.65 10.22 -9.15
C TYR A 139 37.50 10.45 -8.18
N VAL A 140 36.80 11.58 -8.31
CA VAL A 140 35.65 11.94 -7.48
C VAL A 140 34.44 12.14 -8.35
N TYR A 141 33.33 11.44 -7.99
CA TYR A 141 32.04 11.50 -8.67
C TYR A 141 30.94 11.84 -7.67
N GLU A 142 29.89 12.50 -8.17
CA GLU A 142 28.63 12.74 -7.46
C GLU A 142 27.54 11.89 -8.07
N PHE A 143 26.74 11.24 -7.23
CA PHE A 143 25.62 10.37 -7.60
C PHE A 143 24.32 11.00 -7.14
N THR A 144 23.35 11.10 -8.03
CA THR A 144 21.98 11.56 -7.75
C THR A 144 20.98 10.74 -8.56
N GLU A 145 19.75 10.66 -8.10
CA GLU A 145 18.65 10.15 -8.92
C GLU A 145 18.09 11.29 -9.80
N ARG A 146 17.72 10.97 -11.04
CA ARG A 146 17.00 11.92 -11.89
C ARG A 146 15.52 11.86 -11.57
N PRO A 147 14.82 13.02 -11.51
CA PRO A 147 13.38 13.04 -11.23
C PRO A 147 12.59 12.67 -12.49
N GLU A 148 12.89 11.50 -13.07
CA GLU A 148 12.22 10.96 -14.25
C GLU A 148 12.29 9.43 -14.24
N THR A 149 11.28 8.77 -14.80
CA THR A 149 11.22 7.33 -15.01
C THR A 149 10.95 7.01 -16.48
N ASN A 150 11.21 5.76 -16.91
CA ASN A 150 10.90 5.30 -18.25
C ASN A 150 10.26 3.90 -18.23
N PRO A 151 8.99 3.68 -18.63
CA PRO A 151 8.02 4.74 -18.96
C PRO A 151 7.84 5.74 -17.81
N SER A 152 7.47 6.97 -18.14
CA SER A 152 7.15 7.97 -17.13
C SER A 152 6.00 7.45 -16.27
N ILE A 153 6.19 7.46 -14.96
CA ILE A 153 5.08 7.40 -14.01
C ILE A 153 4.55 8.82 -14.00
N ASP A 154 3.47 9.02 -14.73
CA ASP A 154 2.92 10.34 -14.96
C ASP A 154 1.96 10.68 -13.83
N ASP A 155 2.19 11.81 -13.18
CA ASP A 155 1.20 12.54 -12.40
C ASP A 155 0.20 13.28 -13.33
N ASN A 156 0.08 12.80 -14.57
CA ASN A 156 -0.83 13.34 -15.56
C ASN A 156 -2.26 13.25 -15.01
N ASP A 157 -2.95 14.35 -15.04
CA ASP A 157 -4.26 14.70 -14.45
C ASP A 157 -5.36 13.62 -14.47
N ASN A 158 -5.12 12.45 -15.04
CA ASN A 158 -6.08 11.36 -15.22
C ASN A 158 -5.72 10.01 -14.57
N ILE A 159 -4.55 9.85 -13.92
CA ILE A 159 -4.14 8.52 -13.43
C ILE A 159 -3.93 8.49 -11.91
N ASN A 160 -3.91 9.63 -11.23
CA ASN A 160 -3.76 9.74 -9.77
C ASN A 160 -2.60 8.88 -9.20
N GLU A 161 -1.47 8.92 -9.88
CA GLU A 161 -0.23 8.26 -9.48
C GLU A 161 0.78 9.30 -9.02
N PHE A 162 1.33 9.12 -7.83
CA PHE A 162 2.26 10.08 -7.22
C PHE A 162 3.57 9.37 -6.91
N LEU A 163 4.64 9.81 -7.56
CA LEU A 163 5.99 9.34 -7.31
C LEU A 163 6.83 10.45 -6.68
N THR A 164 7.27 10.24 -5.45
CA THR A 164 8.27 11.10 -4.81
C THR A 164 9.64 10.50 -5.06
N TYR A 165 10.48 11.24 -5.78
CA TYR A 165 11.85 10.82 -6.09
C TYR A 165 12.77 10.99 -4.89
N SER A 166 13.82 10.18 -4.85
CA SER A 166 14.86 10.29 -3.84
C SER A 166 15.64 11.61 -3.97
N GLU A 167 15.81 12.30 -2.84
CA GLU A 167 16.72 13.43 -2.71
C GLU A 167 18.15 13.00 -2.33
N GLY A 168 18.40 11.70 -2.30
CA GLY A 168 19.68 11.10 -1.97
C GLY A 168 20.82 11.62 -2.87
N LYS A 169 21.94 11.95 -2.24
CA LYS A 169 23.15 12.41 -2.93
C LYS A 169 24.37 11.81 -2.27
N TYR A 170 25.24 11.27 -3.09
CA TYR A 170 26.46 10.62 -2.63
C TYR A 170 27.69 11.15 -3.36
N THR A 171 28.81 11.21 -2.64
CA THR A 171 30.14 11.46 -3.24
C THR A 171 30.96 10.18 -3.16
N MET A 172 31.37 9.65 -4.31
CA MET A 172 32.23 8.49 -4.42
C MET A 172 33.64 8.92 -4.81
N THR A 173 34.62 8.55 -4.01
CA THR A 173 36.06 8.72 -4.31
C THR A 173 36.64 7.37 -4.69
N ILE A 174 37.18 7.27 -5.89
CA ILE A 174 37.76 6.06 -6.48
C ILE A 174 39.26 6.23 -6.62
N VAL A 175 40.03 5.31 -6.07
CA VAL A 175 41.48 5.29 -6.23
C VAL A 175 41.83 4.23 -7.26
N VAL A 176 42.34 4.67 -8.41
CA VAL A 176 42.80 3.81 -9.50
C VAL A 176 44.30 3.64 -9.37
N MET A 177 44.77 2.42 -9.39
CA MET A 177 46.17 2.03 -9.20
C MET A 177 46.76 1.35 -10.43
N ASN A 178 48.09 1.42 -10.58
CA ASN A 178 48.82 0.64 -11.57
C ASN A 178 49.07 -0.78 -11.03
N GLY A 179 48.63 -1.78 -11.76
CA GLY A 179 48.95 -3.18 -11.54
C GLY A 179 49.95 -3.72 -12.55
N VAL A 180 50.25 -4.99 -12.47
CA VAL A 180 51.16 -5.69 -13.42
C VAL A 180 50.46 -5.87 -14.78
N ASN A 181 49.13 -6.10 -14.77
CA ASN A 181 48.33 -6.36 -15.98
C ASN A 181 47.56 -5.13 -16.46
N GLY A 182 47.67 -3.99 -15.79
CA GLY A 182 46.95 -2.76 -16.13
C GLY A 182 46.47 -1.96 -14.94
N LEU A 183 45.53 -1.06 -15.20
CA LEU A 183 44.90 -0.28 -14.14
C LEU A 183 43.82 -1.10 -13.43
N TYR A 184 43.71 -0.90 -12.12
CA TYR A 184 42.62 -1.50 -11.34
C TYR A 184 42.10 -0.53 -10.27
N ILE A 185 40.88 -0.72 -9.81
CA ILE A 185 40.30 0.05 -8.71
C ILE A 185 40.81 -0.53 -7.39
N GLY A 186 41.72 0.19 -6.76
CA GLY A 186 42.36 -0.24 -5.50
C GLY A 186 41.55 0.13 -4.26
N SER A 187 40.72 1.15 -4.32
CA SER A 187 39.77 1.44 -3.25
C SER A 187 38.66 2.39 -3.67
N ILE A 188 37.52 2.28 -2.95
CA ILE A 188 36.37 3.16 -3.07
C ILE A 188 35.99 3.67 -1.69
N VAL A 189 35.65 4.97 -1.61
CA VAL A 189 35.02 5.58 -0.44
C VAL A 189 33.78 6.32 -0.90
N THR A 190 32.64 5.93 -0.36
CA THR A 190 31.36 6.57 -0.66
C THR A 190 30.82 7.27 0.59
N VAL A 191 30.50 8.56 0.46
CA VAL A 191 30.01 9.41 1.55
C VAL A 191 28.62 9.91 1.20
N ILE A 192 27.73 9.87 2.17
CA ILE A 192 26.37 10.41 2.07
C ILE A 192 26.44 11.93 2.21
N ASN A 193 26.02 12.68 1.17
CA ASN A 193 25.86 14.13 1.26
C ASN A 193 24.45 14.52 1.70
N GLU A 194 23.45 13.86 1.12
CA GLU A 194 22.02 13.99 1.43
C GLU A 194 21.40 12.58 1.40
N THR A 195 20.40 12.33 2.25
CA THR A 195 19.71 11.04 2.26
C THR A 195 18.26 11.18 2.74
N ASP A 196 17.38 10.43 2.13
CA ASP A 196 15.99 10.18 2.55
C ASP A 196 15.79 8.72 3.00
N HIS A 197 16.85 7.90 2.93
CA HIS A 197 16.76 6.51 3.36
C HIS A 197 16.79 6.38 4.88
N ALA A 198 15.75 5.74 5.44
CA ALA A 198 15.62 5.55 6.89
C ALA A 198 16.81 4.77 7.47
N GLY A 199 17.46 5.34 8.47
CA GLY A 199 18.61 4.76 9.16
C GLY A 199 19.97 5.18 8.58
N GLN A 200 20.02 5.93 7.49
CA GLN A 200 21.22 6.60 7.01
C GLN A 200 21.37 8.01 7.63
N SER A 201 22.57 8.52 7.66
CA SER A 201 22.89 9.87 8.16
C SER A 201 23.86 10.58 7.22
N GLN A 202 23.68 11.87 7.09
CA GLN A 202 24.63 12.73 6.37
C GLN A 202 26.07 12.55 6.92
N ASP A 203 27.05 12.65 6.05
CA ASP A 203 28.49 12.47 6.31
C ASP A 203 28.89 11.03 6.71
N ALA A 204 27.94 10.08 6.80
CA ALA A 204 28.26 8.67 6.98
C ALA A 204 28.89 8.08 5.71
N LYS A 205 29.71 7.06 5.90
CA LYS A 205 30.29 6.29 4.80
C LYS A 205 29.47 5.02 4.58
N VAL A 206 29.26 4.68 3.31
CA VAL A 206 28.51 3.49 2.89
C VAL A 206 29.37 2.57 2.05
N ASP A 207 28.98 1.31 2.05
CA ASP A 207 29.60 0.23 1.28
C ASP A 207 28.84 0.03 -0.04
N PRO A 208 29.42 0.37 -1.17
CA PRO A 208 28.76 0.22 -2.47
C PRO A 208 28.97 -1.18 -3.09
N THR A 209 29.55 -2.14 -2.36
CA THR A 209 29.84 -3.48 -2.92
C THR A 209 28.56 -4.17 -3.39
N PRO A 210 28.50 -4.70 -4.64
CA PRO A 210 27.37 -5.47 -5.12
C PRO A 210 27.04 -6.66 -4.23
N GLU A 211 25.75 -6.97 -4.03
CA GLU A 211 25.31 -8.10 -3.19
C GLU A 211 25.93 -9.44 -3.63
N THR A 212 26.06 -9.61 -4.95
CA THR A 212 26.65 -10.83 -5.53
C THR A 212 28.12 -11.06 -5.17
N GLU A 213 28.83 -9.99 -4.81
CA GLU A 213 30.26 -10.00 -4.46
C GLU A 213 30.49 -9.94 -2.95
N ARG A 214 29.42 -9.86 -2.15
CA ARG A 214 29.50 -9.85 -0.69
C ARG A 214 29.60 -11.26 -0.15
N ASN A 215 30.46 -11.42 0.84
CA ASN A 215 30.51 -12.62 1.65
C ASN A 215 30.01 -12.28 3.06
N GLU A 216 28.81 -12.69 3.39
CA GLU A 216 28.16 -12.41 4.68
C GLU A 216 28.97 -12.82 5.90
N THR A 217 29.91 -13.77 5.76
CA THR A 217 30.77 -14.22 6.85
C THR A 217 31.99 -13.35 7.01
N THR A 218 32.59 -12.86 5.93
CA THR A 218 33.84 -12.09 5.93
C THR A 218 33.62 -10.61 5.67
N HIS A 219 32.47 -10.24 5.13
CA HIS A 219 32.05 -8.89 4.78
C HIS A 219 30.57 -8.70 5.08
N PRO A 220 30.15 -8.80 6.37
CA PRO A 220 28.76 -8.53 6.71
C PRO A 220 28.43 -7.08 6.48
N LEU A 221 27.33 -6.84 5.76
CA LEU A 221 26.82 -5.49 5.54
C LEU A 221 26.32 -4.91 6.87
N ALA A 222 26.83 -3.75 7.26
CA ALA A 222 26.21 -3.01 8.35
C ALA A 222 24.82 -2.52 7.94
N PRO A 223 23.82 -2.56 8.83
CA PRO A 223 22.48 -2.08 8.50
C PRO A 223 22.52 -0.67 7.94
N ASN A 224 21.81 -0.44 6.82
CA ASN A 224 21.71 0.86 6.13
C ASN A 224 23.06 1.44 5.64
N SER A 225 24.04 0.60 5.33
CA SER A 225 25.37 1.03 4.86
C SER A 225 25.54 0.98 3.35
N GLU A 226 24.49 0.75 2.58
CA GLU A 226 24.52 0.68 1.11
C GLU A 226 24.35 2.05 0.45
N LEU A 227 24.69 2.16 -0.85
CA LEU A 227 24.37 3.31 -1.69
C LEU A 227 22.93 3.18 -2.19
N VAL A 228 21.98 3.74 -1.43
CA VAL A 228 20.54 3.52 -1.61
C VAL A 228 19.79 4.80 -1.97
N PHE A 229 18.96 4.72 -2.99
CA PHE A 229 17.97 5.75 -3.33
C PHE A 229 16.57 5.24 -3.05
N THR A 230 15.79 5.99 -2.29
CA THR A 230 14.44 5.56 -1.86
C THR A 230 13.37 6.43 -2.46
N ASN A 231 12.48 5.84 -3.26
CA ASN A 231 11.29 6.52 -3.78
C ASN A 231 10.03 6.02 -3.08
N THR A 232 9.05 6.89 -3.05
CA THR A 232 7.72 6.57 -2.55
C THR A 232 6.70 6.71 -3.67
N TYR A 233 5.93 5.64 -3.93
CA TYR A 233 4.89 5.64 -4.94
C TYR A 233 3.53 5.40 -4.30
N VAL A 234 2.58 6.28 -4.56
CA VAL A 234 1.19 6.20 -4.09
C VAL A 234 0.27 6.27 -5.28
N LYS A 235 -0.74 5.42 -5.30
CA LYS A 235 -1.76 5.38 -6.33
C LYS A 235 -3.13 5.59 -5.71
N GLN A 236 -3.97 6.41 -6.32
CA GLN A 236 -5.40 6.43 -6.03
C GLN A 236 -6.08 5.28 -6.77
N ASN A 237 -7.11 4.71 -6.16
CA ASN A 237 -7.93 3.72 -6.82
C ASN A 237 -8.87 4.43 -7.81
N GLY A 238 -8.82 3.99 -9.06
CA GLY A 238 -9.69 4.48 -10.14
C GLY A 238 -9.23 5.83 -10.75
N LEU A 239 -9.88 6.16 -11.84
CA LEU A 239 -9.76 7.45 -12.51
C LEU A 239 -10.73 8.40 -11.79
N VAL A 240 -10.24 9.22 -10.90
CA VAL A 240 -11.03 10.29 -10.29
C VAL A 240 -10.67 11.58 -11.01
N ASP A 241 -11.65 12.19 -11.70
CA ASP A 241 -11.54 13.57 -12.11
C ASP A 241 -11.83 14.45 -10.88
N PRO A 242 -10.83 15.11 -10.29
CA PRO A 242 -11.03 15.92 -9.09
C PRO A 242 -11.93 17.12 -9.36
N ASP A 243 -12.05 17.53 -10.62
CA ASP A 243 -12.86 18.68 -11.04
C ASP A 243 -14.32 18.27 -11.36
N ASP A 244 -14.58 16.97 -11.61
CA ASP A 244 -15.92 16.43 -11.89
C ASP A 244 -16.15 15.07 -11.22
N PRO A 245 -16.20 14.99 -9.88
CA PRO A 245 -16.36 13.73 -9.15
C PRO A 245 -17.72 13.07 -9.43
N ASP A 246 -17.69 11.81 -9.87
CA ASP A 246 -18.90 11.00 -10.09
C ASP A 246 -18.98 9.81 -9.11
N PRO A 247 -19.69 9.95 -7.98
CA PRO A 247 -19.84 8.88 -6.99
C PRO A 247 -20.55 7.63 -7.51
N LEU A 248 -21.19 7.69 -8.67
CA LEU A 248 -21.90 6.56 -9.26
C LEU A 248 -20.97 5.63 -10.07
N THR A 249 -19.89 6.16 -10.62
CA THR A 249 -18.95 5.43 -11.50
C THR A 249 -17.52 5.32 -10.97
N GLU A 250 -17.12 6.20 -10.02
CA GLU A 250 -15.76 6.35 -9.53
C GLU A 250 -15.55 5.88 -8.09
N ALA A 251 -16.34 4.89 -7.65
CA ALA A 251 -16.25 4.35 -6.30
C ALA A 251 -14.88 3.70 -6.05
N THR A 252 -14.11 4.22 -5.09
CA THR A 252 -12.86 3.61 -4.61
C THR A 252 -13.09 2.63 -3.47
N LEU A 253 -14.12 2.88 -2.64
CA LEU A 253 -14.57 2.01 -1.57
C LEU A 253 -16.08 2.16 -1.40
N GLY A 254 -16.81 1.03 -1.40
CA GLY A 254 -18.23 0.94 -1.09
C GLY A 254 -18.52 0.27 0.24
N VAL A 255 -19.46 0.80 1.03
CA VAL A 255 -20.07 0.09 2.16
C VAL A 255 -21.54 -0.12 1.81
N ASN A 256 -21.92 -1.34 1.44
CA ASN A 256 -23.23 -1.64 0.86
C ASN A 256 -24.15 -2.31 1.87
N LYS A 257 -25.45 -1.99 1.79
CA LYS A 257 -26.47 -2.58 2.65
C LYS A 257 -27.54 -3.33 1.86
N GLU A 258 -27.71 -4.60 2.19
CA GLU A 258 -28.79 -5.46 1.68
C GLU A 258 -29.67 -5.97 2.82
N VAL A 259 -30.99 -6.02 2.61
CA VAL A 259 -31.95 -6.67 3.51
C VAL A 259 -32.68 -7.78 2.76
N THR A 260 -32.71 -8.99 3.33
CA THR A 260 -33.30 -10.18 2.71
C THR A 260 -34.22 -10.92 3.68
N GLY A 261 -34.87 -11.95 3.17
CA GLY A 261 -35.82 -12.80 3.91
C GLY A 261 -37.25 -12.27 3.89
N ALA A 262 -38.19 -13.17 4.09
CA ALA A 262 -39.63 -12.89 3.96
C ALA A 262 -40.16 -11.83 4.96
N LEU A 263 -39.49 -11.61 6.09
CA LEU A 263 -39.82 -10.62 7.10
C LEU A 263 -38.81 -9.46 7.17
N GLY A 264 -37.87 -9.39 6.22
CA GLY A 264 -36.89 -8.31 6.12
C GLY A 264 -37.56 -6.97 5.80
N ASN A 265 -37.43 -5.99 6.71
CA ASN A 265 -37.95 -4.64 6.46
C ASN A 265 -36.95 -3.84 5.65
N LYS A 266 -37.22 -3.67 4.36
CA LYS A 266 -36.35 -2.96 3.41
C LYS A 266 -36.34 -1.46 3.61
N GLU A 267 -37.32 -0.90 4.30
CA GLU A 267 -37.40 0.53 4.61
C GLU A 267 -36.73 0.88 5.95
N ALA A 268 -36.30 -0.13 6.71
CA ALA A 268 -35.60 0.10 7.97
C ALA A 268 -34.16 0.58 7.73
N TYR A 269 -33.75 1.59 8.48
CA TYR A 269 -32.37 2.06 8.53
C TYR A 269 -31.58 1.29 9.59
N PHE A 270 -30.35 0.96 9.25
CA PHE A 270 -29.41 0.25 10.10
C PHE A 270 -28.20 1.16 10.40
N GLU A 271 -27.77 1.14 11.64
CA GLU A 271 -26.68 1.99 12.13
C GLU A 271 -25.33 1.34 11.84
N PHE A 272 -24.41 2.14 11.29
CA PHE A 272 -23.03 1.76 11.03
C PHE A 272 -22.06 2.74 11.66
N ASN A 273 -20.99 2.24 12.25
CA ASN A 273 -19.81 3.03 12.60
C ASN A 273 -18.71 2.74 11.57
N VAL A 274 -18.19 3.78 10.95
CA VAL A 274 -17.14 3.66 9.93
C VAL A 274 -15.93 4.48 10.37
N ILE A 275 -14.75 3.89 10.25
CA ILE A 275 -13.45 4.52 10.50
C ILE A 275 -12.60 4.38 9.26
N ILE A 276 -12.01 5.49 8.79
CA ILE A 276 -11.02 5.51 7.70
C ILE A 276 -9.68 5.93 8.27
N ARG A 277 -8.61 5.23 7.92
CA ARG A 277 -7.23 5.53 8.36
C ARG A 277 -6.30 5.59 7.16
N ASN A 278 -5.40 6.57 7.18
CA ASN A 278 -4.32 6.63 6.22
C ASN A 278 -3.37 5.42 6.40
N ASN A 279 -2.67 5.05 5.32
CA ASN A 279 -1.46 4.24 5.45
C ASN A 279 -0.29 5.12 5.96
N SER A 280 0.83 4.50 6.28
CA SER A 280 2.00 5.23 6.85
C SER A 280 2.74 6.10 5.83
N ILE A 281 2.44 6.00 4.55
CA ILE A 281 3.02 6.83 3.49
C ILE A 281 2.19 8.10 3.27
N VAL A 282 0.86 7.98 3.26
CA VAL A 282 -0.06 9.11 3.09
C VAL A 282 -0.37 9.69 4.47
N THR A 283 0.40 10.67 4.92
CA THR A 283 0.28 11.23 6.28
C THR A 283 -0.34 12.62 6.34
N ASP A 284 -0.46 13.31 5.24
CA ASP A 284 -0.91 14.70 5.12
C ASP A 284 -2.44 14.84 4.97
N ARG A 285 -3.14 13.74 4.72
CA ARG A 285 -4.58 13.75 4.53
C ARG A 285 -5.32 13.67 5.87
N ASN A 286 -6.22 14.61 6.12
CA ASN A 286 -6.95 14.73 7.40
C ASN A 286 -8.39 14.20 7.33
N SER A 287 -8.96 14.06 6.14
CA SER A 287 -10.34 13.63 5.95
C SER A 287 -10.61 13.07 4.56
N TYR A 288 -11.72 12.34 4.44
CA TYR A 288 -12.26 11.78 3.22
C TYR A 288 -13.74 12.15 3.10
N ASN A 289 -14.20 12.42 1.90
CA ASN A 289 -15.62 12.64 1.62
C ASN A 289 -16.26 11.36 1.08
N ALA A 290 -17.49 11.10 1.50
CA ALA A 290 -18.28 9.98 1.04
C ALA A 290 -19.72 10.40 0.76
N TYR A 291 -20.36 9.68 -0.15
CA TYR A 291 -21.72 9.92 -0.61
C TYR A 291 -22.60 8.75 -0.21
N ILE A 292 -23.90 9.00 0.02
CA ILE A 292 -24.87 7.91 0.11
C ILE A 292 -25.56 7.77 -1.23
N VAL A 293 -25.40 6.61 -1.85
CA VAL A 293 -25.99 6.26 -3.14
C VAL A 293 -27.13 5.27 -2.90
N GLU A 294 -28.27 5.47 -3.56
CA GLU A 294 -29.43 4.58 -3.50
C GLU A 294 -29.63 3.88 -4.84
N ASP A 295 -29.83 2.57 -4.80
CA ASP A 295 -30.01 1.69 -5.97
C ASP A 295 -28.91 1.80 -7.05
N GLY A 296 -27.71 2.28 -6.68
CA GLY A 296 -26.59 2.51 -7.60
C GLY A 296 -26.85 3.59 -8.65
N ALA A 297 -27.88 4.41 -8.50
CA ALA A 297 -28.34 5.33 -9.54
C ALA A 297 -28.65 6.76 -9.06
N ALA A 298 -28.73 6.99 -7.74
CA ALA A 298 -29.08 8.31 -7.22
C ALA A 298 -28.31 8.62 -5.94
N ILE A 299 -27.76 9.84 -5.86
CA ILE A 299 -27.12 10.35 -4.66
C ILE A 299 -28.17 10.98 -3.77
N ILE A 300 -28.17 10.61 -2.48
CA ILE A 300 -29.14 11.09 -1.49
C ILE A 300 -28.89 12.58 -1.20
N SER A 301 -29.94 13.39 -1.27
CA SER A 301 -29.86 14.83 -0.99
C SER A 301 -29.54 15.12 0.48
N ALA A 302 -29.02 16.33 0.74
CA ALA A 302 -28.76 16.78 2.11
C ALA A 302 -30.01 16.80 3.00
N SER A 303 -31.18 17.12 2.43
CA SER A 303 -32.46 17.10 3.15
C SER A 303 -32.91 15.69 3.52
N ASP A 304 -32.69 14.72 2.62
CA ASP A 304 -33.03 13.32 2.88
C ASP A 304 -32.04 12.68 3.88
N MET A 305 -30.78 13.06 3.85
CA MET A 305 -29.80 12.66 4.86
C MET A 305 -30.16 13.14 6.27
N ALA A 306 -30.63 14.39 6.39
CA ALA A 306 -30.97 15.02 7.67
C ALA A 306 -32.33 14.59 8.24
N ASP A 307 -33.13 13.85 7.48
CA ASP A 307 -34.43 13.35 7.93
C ASP A 307 -34.26 12.34 9.09
N THR A 308 -34.63 12.74 10.30
CA THR A 308 -34.52 11.92 11.49
C THR A 308 -35.35 10.64 11.46
N ALA A 309 -36.40 10.61 10.64
CA ALA A 309 -37.21 9.42 10.41
C ALA A 309 -36.56 8.44 9.42
N LYS A 310 -35.57 8.89 8.66
CA LYS A 310 -34.83 8.12 7.66
C LYS A 310 -33.39 7.90 8.09
N ASN A 311 -32.52 8.80 7.73
CA ASN A 311 -31.07 8.58 7.78
C ASN A 311 -30.40 9.23 9.00
N ASN A 312 -30.93 10.32 9.50
CA ASN A 312 -30.41 11.05 10.67
C ASN A 312 -28.90 11.37 10.62
N VAL A 313 -28.40 11.68 9.44
CA VAL A 313 -27.01 12.07 9.19
C VAL A 313 -26.99 13.46 8.57
N THR A 314 -26.17 14.34 9.14
CA THR A 314 -26.01 15.70 8.60
C THR A 314 -24.97 15.69 7.49
N SER A 315 -25.33 16.21 6.30
CA SER A 315 -24.37 16.48 5.22
C SER A 315 -23.31 17.47 5.72
N SER A 316 -22.06 17.22 5.32
CA SER A 316 -20.92 18.13 5.61
C SER A 316 -20.80 19.25 4.58
N GLY A 317 -21.37 19.08 3.40
CA GLY A 317 -21.34 20.03 2.27
C GLY A 317 -21.94 19.44 1.01
N THR A 318 -21.71 20.14 -0.09
CA THR A 318 -22.01 19.69 -1.45
C THR A 318 -20.77 19.84 -2.33
N ASP A 319 -20.58 18.93 -3.28
CA ASP A 319 -19.55 19.03 -4.30
C ASP A 319 -19.91 20.05 -5.39
N LEU A 320 -19.08 20.16 -6.43
CA LEU A 320 -19.30 21.08 -7.54
C LEU A 320 -20.57 20.76 -8.36
N ASN A 321 -21.01 19.51 -8.37
CA ASN A 321 -22.22 19.03 -9.03
C ASN A 321 -23.47 19.18 -8.15
N GLY A 322 -23.31 19.68 -6.91
CA GLY A 322 -24.41 19.85 -5.95
C GLY A 322 -24.76 18.57 -5.18
N ASN A 323 -23.98 17.50 -5.29
CA ASN A 323 -24.18 16.26 -4.56
C ASN A 323 -23.79 16.42 -3.09
N ALA A 324 -24.67 16.00 -2.20
CA ALA A 324 -24.39 16.05 -0.77
C ALA A 324 -23.37 14.98 -0.34
N TYR A 325 -22.36 15.36 0.43
CA TYR A 325 -21.36 14.43 0.97
C TYR A 325 -21.27 14.50 2.50
N ILE A 326 -20.68 13.46 3.06
CA ILE A 326 -20.36 13.32 4.48
C ILE A 326 -18.85 13.27 4.63
N THR A 327 -18.24 14.14 5.45
CA THR A 327 -16.79 14.13 5.70
C THR A 327 -16.46 13.20 6.86
N PHE A 328 -15.51 12.31 6.62
CA PHE A 328 -14.93 11.38 7.60
C PHE A 328 -13.55 11.89 8.01
N THR A 329 -13.40 12.28 9.27
CA THR A 329 -12.09 12.63 9.83
C THR A 329 -11.26 11.37 10.01
N VAL A 330 -10.01 11.40 9.58
CA VAL A 330 -9.09 10.26 9.67
C VAL A 330 -8.99 9.73 11.11
N ALA A 331 -8.98 8.42 11.25
CA ALA A 331 -8.92 7.68 12.51
C ALA A 331 -10.04 7.97 13.52
N THR A 332 -11.12 8.61 13.08
CA THR A 332 -12.28 8.95 13.94
C THR A 332 -13.52 8.18 13.47
N ALA A 333 -14.16 7.47 14.39
CA ALA A 333 -15.41 6.79 14.08
C ALA A 333 -16.52 7.80 13.75
N LYS A 334 -17.23 7.53 12.66
CA LYS A 334 -18.41 8.29 12.27
C LYS A 334 -19.60 7.35 12.09
N THR A 335 -20.70 7.71 12.75
CA THR A 335 -21.96 6.98 12.64
C THR A 335 -22.75 7.45 11.42
N ILE A 336 -23.21 6.49 10.64
CA ILE A 336 -24.11 6.67 9.49
C ILE A 336 -25.24 5.66 9.54
N PHE A 337 -26.26 5.87 8.72
CA PHE A 337 -27.41 4.98 8.60
C PHE A 337 -27.66 4.62 7.14
N LEU A 338 -27.81 3.33 6.86
CA LEU A 338 -28.11 2.81 5.53
C LEU A 338 -29.33 1.90 5.57
N LYS A 339 -30.21 1.98 4.57
CA LYS A 339 -31.29 1.01 4.32
C LYS A 339 -30.94 0.05 3.18
N HIS A 340 -31.86 -0.84 2.86
CA HIS A 340 -31.71 -1.75 1.72
C HIS A 340 -31.40 -1.01 0.42
N ASN A 341 -30.40 -1.50 -0.33
CA ASN A 341 -29.87 -0.94 -1.57
C ASN A 341 -29.25 0.46 -1.42
N GLN A 342 -28.93 0.91 -0.21
CA GLN A 342 -28.08 2.08 -0.03
C GLN A 342 -26.63 1.68 0.21
N SER A 343 -25.73 2.51 -0.31
CA SER A 343 -24.28 2.37 -0.20
C SER A 343 -23.66 3.68 0.24
N LEU A 344 -22.69 3.60 1.16
CA LEU A 344 -21.75 4.70 1.43
C LEU A 344 -20.58 4.54 0.46
N VAL A 345 -20.32 5.55 -0.36
CA VAL A 345 -19.33 5.50 -1.44
C VAL A 345 -18.25 6.54 -1.21
N PHE A 346 -17.00 6.14 -1.14
CA PHE A 346 -15.83 6.98 -1.19
C PHE A 346 -15.25 6.97 -2.61
N ILE A 347 -14.79 8.12 -3.10
CA ILE A 347 -14.30 8.27 -4.48
C ILE A 347 -12.82 8.64 -4.56
N ASP A 348 -12.17 8.94 -3.44
CA ASP A 348 -10.84 9.52 -3.37
C ASP A 348 -9.91 8.84 -2.34
N THR A 349 -10.16 7.56 -2.01
CA THR A 349 -9.31 6.82 -1.09
C THR A 349 -8.07 6.27 -1.82
N PRO A 350 -6.85 6.64 -1.42
CA PRO A 350 -5.63 6.03 -1.97
C PRO A 350 -5.57 4.53 -1.70
N VAL A 351 -4.90 3.81 -2.58
CA VAL A 351 -4.55 2.40 -2.34
C VAL A 351 -3.77 2.28 -1.05
N GLY A 352 -4.09 1.28 -0.24
CA GLY A 352 -3.50 1.10 1.08
C GLY A 352 -4.21 1.87 2.21
N THR A 353 -5.28 2.62 1.91
CA THR A 353 -6.16 3.18 2.95
C THR A 353 -6.80 2.06 3.75
N HIS A 354 -6.72 2.14 5.09
CA HIS A 354 -7.36 1.18 5.98
C HIS A 354 -8.75 1.63 6.39
N TYR A 355 -9.67 0.68 6.57
CA TYR A 355 -11.01 0.98 7.04
C TYR A 355 -11.58 -0.09 7.96
N ASP A 356 -12.42 0.36 8.91
CA ASP A 356 -13.26 -0.49 9.73
C ASP A 356 -14.72 -0.13 9.48
N VAL A 357 -15.58 -1.14 9.45
CA VAL A 357 -17.03 -0.97 9.34
C VAL A 357 -17.70 -1.89 10.36
N GLU A 358 -18.52 -1.32 11.21
CA GLU A 358 -19.28 -2.05 12.22
C GLU A 358 -20.77 -1.76 12.04
N GLU A 359 -21.57 -2.80 11.83
CA GLU A 359 -23.03 -2.70 11.89
C GLU A 359 -23.53 -2.94 13.31
N ILE A 360 -24.27 -1.97 13.85
CA ILE A 360 -24.72 -1.99 15.24
C ILE A 360 -26.03 -2.77 15.36
N SER A 361 -26.00 -3.88 16.09
CA SER A 361 -27.13 -4.68 16.59
C SER A 361 -28.40 -4.63 15.72
N PRO A 362 -28.44 -5.22 14.52
CA PRO A 362 -29.60 -5.18 13.63
C PRO A 362 -30.74 -6.03 14.19
N THR A 363 -31.57 -5.44 15.06
CA THR A 363 -32.59 -6.13 15.84
C THR A 363 -33.47 -7.06 14.99
N GLY A 364 -33.55 -8.31 15.39
CA GLY A 364 -34.39 -9.32 14.74
C GLY A 364 -33.88 -9.86 13.41
N HIS A 365 -32.69 -9.45 12.96
CA HIS A 365 -32.05 -9.94 11.75
C HIS A 365 -30.79 -10.75 12.06
N VAL A 366 -30.42 -11.66 11.19
CA VAL A 366 -29.12 -12.33 11.18
C VAL A 366 -28.20 -11.52 10.28
N PRO A 367 -27.21 -10.79 10.83
CA PRO A 367 -26.28 -10.01 10.05
C PRO A 367 -25.21 -10.90 9.41
N SER A 368 -24.73 -10.50 8.27
CA SER A 368 -23.53 -11.07 7.64
C SER A 368 -22.84 -10.02 6.79
N TYR A 369 -21.52 -10.21 6.54
CA TYR A 369 -20.82 -9.38 5.56
C TYR A 369 -19.88 -10.21 4.69
N VAL A 370 -19.52 -9.62 3.55
CA VAL A 370 -18.44 -10.06 2.66
C VAL A 370 -17.57 -8.84 2.42
N ILE A 371 -16.27 -9.02 2.51
CA ILE A 371 -15.30 -8.01 2.11
C ILE A 371 -14.76 -8.37 0.74
N LYS A 372 -14.77 -7.42 -0.18
CA LYS A 372 -14.11 -7.48 -1.47
C LYS A 372 -12.93 -6.51 -1.43
N THR A 373 -11.73 -6.99 -1.67
CA THR A 373 -10.53 -6.17 -1.78
C THR A 373 -9.87 -6.47 -3.10
N ASN A 374 -9.58 -5.44 -3.88
CA ASN A 374 -8.91 -5.60 -5.18
C ASN A 374 -9.66 -6.59 -6.10
N ASN A 375 -10.99 -6.48 -6.14
CA ASN A 375 -11.92 -7.35 -6.87
C ASN A 375 -11.92 -8.83 -6.43
N VAL A 376 -11.37 -9.14 -5.25
CA VAL A 376 -11.36 -10.50 -4.69
C VAL A 376 -12.24 -10.55 -3.45
N GLU A 377 -13.27 -11.42 -3.49
CA GLU A 377 -14.18 -11.61 -2.36
C GLU A 377 -13.57 -12.55 -1.30
N ALA A 378 -13.63 -12.13 -0.04
CA ALA A 378 -13.37 -12.99 1.11
C ALA A 378 -14.58 -13.88 1.44
N ALA A 379 -14.36 -14.89 2.28
CA ALA A 379 -15.46 -15.73 2.78
C ALA A 379 -16.48 -14.89 3.58
N ARG A 380 -17.78 -15.20 3.41
CA ARG A 380 -18.85 -14.56 4.16
C ARG A 380 -18.72 -14.82 5.66
N VAL A 381 -18.74 -13.77 6.45
CA VAL A 381 -18.83 -13.81 7.90
C VAL A 381 -20.30 -13.66 8.30
N THR A 382 -20.82 -14.53 9.16
CA THR A 382 -22.22 -14.50 9.59
C THR A 382 -22.29 -14.44 11.11
N GLY A 383 -23.05 -13.48 11.63
CA GLY A 383 -23.33 -13.30 13.05
C GLY A 383 -24.57 -14.08 13.52
N THR A 384 -25.00 -13.82 14.73
CA THR A 384 -26.26 -14.32 15.28
C THR A 384 -27.32 -13.21 15.31
N VAL A 385 -28.59 -13.58 15.53
CA VAL A 385 -29.70 -12.61 15.49
C VAL A 385 -29.44 -11.42 16.41
N GLY A 386 -29.46 -10.22 15.83
CA GLY A 386 -29.35 -8.95 16.56
C GLY A 386 -27.97 -8.62 17.12
N THR A 387 -26.94 -9.36 16.75
CA THR A 387 -25.57 -9.05 17.19
C THR A 387 -24.92 -8.00 16.33
N THR A 388 -24.12 -7.13 16.96
CA THR A 388 -23.19 -6.24 16.26
C THR A 388 -22.18 -7.06 15.48
N LEU A 389 -21.90 -6.66 14.24
CA LEU A 389 -20.96 -7.35 13.36
C LEU A 389 -19.94 -6.37 12.79
N ALA A 390 -18.67 -6.61 13.09
CA ALA A 390 -17.56 -5.72 12.71
C ALA A 390 -16.62 -6.36 11.69
N ALA A 391 -16.34 -5.61 10.64
CA ALA A 391 -15.31 -5.89 9.64
C ALA A 391 -14.16 -4.90 9.88
N ASN A 392 -13.11 -5.36 10.56
CA ASN A 392 -12.01 -4.51 11.00
C ASN A 392 -10.75 -4.74 10.20
N ASN A 393 -9.92 -3.68 10.12
CA ASN A 393 -8.59 -3.71 9.52
C ASN A 393 -8.58 -4.17 8.05
N ASN A 394 -9.56 -3.70 7.28
CA ASN A 394 -9.64 -3.93 5.85
C ASN A 394 -8.79 -2.91 5.10
N LEU A 395 -8.46 -3.21 3.86
CA LEU A 395 -7.57 -2.43 3.01
C LEU A 395 -8.24 -2.08 1.69
N VAL A 396 -8.00 -0.88 1.19
CA VAL A 396 -8.35 -0.46 -0.17
C VAL A 396 -7.24 -0.90 -1.12
N GLY A 397 -7.56 -1.70 -2.14
CA GLY A 397 -6.66 -2.09 -3.22
C GLY A 397 -6.89 -1.27 -4.49
N GLU A 398 -6.22 -1.62 -5.57
CA GLU A 398 -6.28 -0.87 -6.85
C GLU A 398 -7.56 -1.09 -7.67
N LEU A 399 -8.26 -2.19 -7.45
CA LEU A 399 -9.50 -2.51 -8.11
C LEU A 399 -10.68 -2.29 -7.16
N GLU A 400 -11.84 -2.85 -7.49
CA GLU A 400 -13.05 -2.71 -6.70
C GLU A 400 -12.86 -3.16 -5.23
N ASN A 401 -13.30 -2.30 -4.29
CA ASN A 401 -13.28 -2.56 -2.87
C ASN A 401 -14.66 -2.32 -2.26
N GLU A 402 -15.14 -3.29 -1.50
CA GLU A 402 -16.49 -3.29 -0.97
C GLU A 402 -16.56 -3.97 0.39
N ALA A 403 -17.35 -3.41 1.29
CA ALA A 403 -17.86 -4.05 2.50
C ALA A 403 -19.37 -4.26 2.37
N ALA A 404 -19.77 -5.44 1.90
CA ALA A 404 -21.17 -5.76 1.63
C ALA A 404 -21.85 -6.38 2.86
N PHE A 405 -22.66 -5.60 3.57
CA PHE A 405 -23.43 -6.03 4.73
C PHE A 405 -24.85 -6.49 4.34
N ARG A 406 -25.24 -7.63 4.85
CA ARG A 406 -26.56 -8.22 4.58
C ARG A 406 -27.25 -8.62 5.86
N ASN A 407 -28.51 -8.21 6.01
CA ASN A 407 -29.40 -8.60 7.10
C ASN A 407 -30.50 -9.52 6.60
N ASN A 408 -30.52 -10.75 7.10
CA ASN A 408 -31.54 -11.72 6.75
C ASN A 408 -32.57 -11.89 7.89
N ARG A 409 -33.87 -11.83 7.54
CA ARG A 409 -34.96 -12.12 8.47
C ARG A 409 -36.01 -13.00 7.80
N ASP A 410 -35.85 -14.31 7.98
CA ASP A 410 -36.76 -15.28 7.44
C ASP A 410 -37.97 -15.53 8.34
N PHE A 411 -39.09 -15.91 7.72
CA PHE A 411 -40.24 -16.44 8.41
C PHE A 411 -39.98 -17.90 8.78
N THR A 412 -39.88 -18.16 10.07
CA THR A 412 -39.96 -19.55 10.55
C THR A 412 -41.42 -19.84 10.84
N ALA A 413 -42.08 -20.58 9.98
CA ALA A 413 -43.43 -21.05 10.24
C ALA A 413 -43.47 -21.73 11.60
N PRO A 414 -44.45 -21.44 12.48
CA PRO A 414 -44.63 -22.20 13.68
C PRO A 414 -44.94 -23.65 13.24
N THR A 415 -43.90 -24.47 13.16
CA THR A 415 -44.06 -25.90 12.88
C THR A 415 -44.79 -26.48 14.06
N GLY A 416 -45.97 -26.90 13.79
CA GLY A 416 -46.89 -27.69 14.59
C GLY A 416 -46.46 -28.16 15.97
N LEU A 417 -47.41 -28.40 16.77
CA LEU A 417 -47.36 -29.00 18.11
C LEU A 417 -45.97 -29.43 18.58
N LYS A 418 -45.39 -28.65 19.47
CA LYS A 418 -44.19 -29.09 20.21
C LYS A 418 -44.43 -30.48 20.76
N ALA A 419 -43.40 -31.32 20.85
CA ALA A 419 -43.54 -32.70 21.42
C ALA A 419 -44.23 -32.71 22.78
N ASN A 420 -44.14 -31.61 23.54
CA ASN A 420 -44.89 -31.43 24.81
C ASN A 420 -46.40 -31.26 24.63
N ASP A 421 -46.92 -30.99 23.45
CA ASP A 421 -48.37 -30.84 23.19
C ASP A 421 -49.01 -32.18 22.78
N LEU A 422 -48.21 -33.24 22.53
CA LEU A 422 -48.68 -34.59 22.20
C LEU A 422 -49.66 -35.16 23.27
N PRO A 423 -49.44 -35.00 24.59
CA PRO A 423 -50.39 -35.42 25.59
C PRO A 423 -51.77 -34.75 25.47
N PHE A 424 -51.78 -33.44 25.13
CA PHE A 424 -53.06 -32.70 24.96
C PHE A 424 -53.79 -33.11 23.68
N VAL A 425 -53.07 -33.38 22.59
CA VAL A 425 -53.66 -33.92 21.36
C VAL A 425 -54.25 -35.32 21.61
N GLY A 426 -53.51 -36.13 22.35
CA GLY A 426 -54.00 -37.46 22.79
C GLY A 426 -55.26 -37.38 23.65
N MET A 427 -55.32 -36.43 24.59
CA MET A 427 -56.56 -36.24 25.41
C MET A 427 -57.75 -35.75 24.58
N ILE A 428 -57.53 -34.84 23.60
CA ILE A 428 -58.60 -34.38 22.70
C ILE A 428 -59.14 -35.52 21.85
N LEU A 429 -58.28 -36.38 21.32
CA LEU A 429 -58.69 -37.55 20.55
C LEU A 429 -59.44 -38.57 21.39
N LEU A 430 -59.03 -38.83 22.65
CA LEU A 430 -59.71 -39.68 23.58
C LEU A 430 -61.09 -39.12 23.96
N ALA A 431 -61.21 -37.83 24.23
CA ALA A 431 -62.47 -37.14 24.52
C ALA A 431 -63.43 -37.21 23.32
N ALA A 432 -62.94 -36.97 22.12
CA ALA A 432 -63.75 -37.08 20.89
C ALA A 432 -64.21 -38.53 20.64
N GLY A 433 -63.33 -39.49 20.85
CA GLY A 433 -63.68 -40.91 20.77
C GLY A 433 -64.72 -41.34 21.80
N ALA A 434 -64.61 -40.94 23.08
CA ALA A 434 -65.57 -41.17 24.13
C ALA A 434 -66.95 -40.54 23.86
N PHE A 435 -66.94 -39.30 23.34
CA PHE A 435 -68.17 -38.61 22.94
C PHE A 435 -68.87 -39.29 21.77
N ALA A 436 -68.15 -39.73 20.76
CA ALA A 436 -68.71 -40.54 19.66
C ALA A 436 -69.27 -41.84 20.12
N ALA A 437 -68.61 -42.58 21.03
CA ALA A 437 -69.12 -43.82 21.65
C ALA A 437 -70.34 -43.54 22.47
N PHE A 438 -70.40 -42.45 23.23
CA PHE A 438 -71.58 -42.01 23.95
C PHE A 438 -72.82 -41.79 23.03
N ILE A 439 -72.60 -41.04 21.93
CA ILE A 439 -73.68 -40.81 20.94
C ILE A 439 -74.21 -42.13 20.36
N VAL A 440 -73.30 -43.03 19.98
CA VAL A 440 -73.64 -44.32 19.39
C VAL A 440 -74.44 -45.19 20.42
N THR A 441 -74.04 -45.21 21.66
CA THR A 441 -74.72 -45.99 22.69
C THR A 441 -76.07 -45.37 23.05
N LYS A 442 -76.18 -44.05 23.12
CA LYS A 442 -77.40 -43.32 23.37
C LYS A 442 -78.42 -43.57 22.24
N THR A 443 -78.00 -43.48 20.99
CA THR A 443 -78.85 -43.71 19.82
C THR A 443 -79.31 -45.15 19.70
N ARG A 444 -78.48 -46.15 20.10
CA ARG A 444 -78.86 -47.54 20.16
C ARG A 444 -79.85 -47.78 21.29
N ARG A 445 -79.77 -47.16 22.45
CA ARG A 445 -80.77 -47.25 23.54
C ARG A 445 -82.09 -46.60 23.11
N MET A 446 -82.10 -45.48 22.49
CA MET A 446 -83.34 -44.84 22.00
C MET A 446 -84.05 -45.69 20.95
N LYS A 447 -83.38 -46.43 20.10
CA LYS A 447 -83.97 -47.40 19.16
C LYS A 447 -84.57 -48.64 19.81
N ARG A 448 -84.09 -49.05 21.05
CA ARG A 448 -84.61 -50.13 21.77
C ARG A 448 -85.85 -49.82 22.62
N VAL A 449 -86.19 -48.57 22.86
CA VAL A 449 -87.33 -48.11 23.64
C VAL A 449 -88.56 -47.88 22.75
N ASN A 450 -88.35 -47.79 21.41
CA ASN A 450 -89.43 -47.56 20.41
C ASN A 450 -89.84 -48.88 19.69
N HIS A 451 -89.57 -50.04 20.27
CA HIS A 451 -90.12 -51.35 19.84
C HIS A 451 -90.89 -51.98 21.01
#